data_2886bd692ca5f7d2e8b9f8410cd8e29a
#
_entry.id   2886bd692ca5f7d2e8b9f8410cd8e29a
#
_cell.length_a   1.000
_cell.length_b   1.000
_cell.length_c   1.000
_cell.angle_alpha   90.00
_cell.angle_beta   90.00
_cell.angle_gamma   90.00
#
_symmetry.space_group_name_H-M   'P 1'
#
loop_
_entity.id
_entity.type
_entity.pdbx_description
1 polymer ?
#
loop_
_entity_poly.entity_id
_entity_poly.type
_entity_poly.pdbx_seq_one_letter_code
_entity_poly.pdbx_strand_id
1 'polypeptide(L)'
;MRSLNFYKLVTLLACIVSTASLVSAQKKMDRIEKERALMMLKNVHNAIEKNYYDAKFGGIDLDARFKLAEEKLKASDTLGQAFSVIAQAVIDLNDSHTWFSPPFRNAIVDYGWNMKMFGEKCFITKVKQKSDAESKGLKVGDEVLSVNGFRPARSEMWKVIYYYQQLNPQAKMALTVKSPKGEPHNLELLSKVTPLQKKIDLTNSFDINDAIREGDKVGELDRHIFKPIGGVVIWKMPNFAFDPSEVDGMIGSNIKDKQGLIVDLRNNPGGYVVTLERVVGFLFDHDVKIADLVGRKPMDPQEAKSQGKDSFKGKLVVLIDSNSGSAAEIFARLMQLEKRGTVIGDISAGAVMQSRYFSMDVGNDTLIQFGASITNADVIMSDGKSIEKVGVTPDEIVIPNGDDLEAQRDPALARALEVLGVKMTPKDAGSLYPPEKDVEKTTNLIIRLREF
;
A
#
# COMPACT_ATOMS: atom_id res chain seq x y z
N MET A 1 3.11 -55.15 -44.52
CA MET A 1 2.76 -54.63 -43.19
C MET A 1 3.94 -53.86 -42.57
N ARG A 2 4.29 -52.68 -43.08
CA ARG A 2 5.30 -51.79 -42.53
C ARG A 2 5.12 -50.37 -43.07
N SER A 3 3.98 -49.71 -42.86
CA SER A 3 3.80 -48.31 -43.28
C SER A 3 2.82 -47.51 -42.38
N LEU A 4 2.42 -48.07 -41.22
CA LEU A 4 1.40 -47.39 -40.36
C LEU A 4 1.97 -46.69 -39.12
N ASN A 5 3.29 -46.79 -38.87
CA ASN A 5 3.88 -46.22 -37.63
C ASN A 5 4.58 -44.87 -37.84
N PHE A 6 4.73 -44.39 -39.07
CA PHE A 6 5.45 -43.13 -39.34
C PHE A 6 4.56 -41.89 -39.18
N TYR A 7 3.25 -42.02 -39.44
CA TYR A 7 2.32 -40.88 -39.34
C TYR A 7 1.85 -40.57 -37.89
N LYS A 8 1.94 -41.53 -36.98
CA LYS A 8 1.62 -41.30 -35.57
C LYS A 8 2.74 -40.62 -34.79
N LEU A 9 3.98 -40.66 -35.28
CA LEU A 9 5.12 -40.00 -34.62
C LEU A 9 5.23 -38.53 -35.05
N VAL A 10 4.79 -38.17 -36.23
CA VAL A 10 4.81 -36.78 -36.75
C VAL A 10 3.67 -35.95 -36.15
N THR A 11 2.53 -36.55 -35.86
CA THR A 11 1.40 -35.85 -35.21
C THR A 11 1.60 -35.62 -33.72
N LEU A 12 2.43 -36.44 -33.03
CA LEU A 12 2.76 -36.21 -31.63
C LEU A 12 3.85 -35.14 -31.43
N LEU A 13 4.72 -34.96 -32.44
CA LEU A 13 5.75 -33.91 -32.43
C LEU A 13 5.20 -32.52 -32.80
N ALA A 14 4.09 -32.45 -33.53
CA ALA A 14 3.45 -31.19 -33.91
C ALA A 14 2.58 -30.60 -32.80
N CYS A 15 2.16 -31.40 -31.79
CA CYS A 15 1.41 -30.90 -30.62
C CYS A 15 2.30 -30.44 -29.46
N ILE A 16 3.62 -30.71 -29.49
CA ILE A 16 4.56 -30.27 -28.41
C ILE A 16 5.21 -28.93 -28.73
N VAL A 17 5.07 -28.41 -29.95
CA VAL A 17 5.71 -27.14 -30.39
C VAL A 17 4.79 -25.93 -30.24
N SER A 18 3.52 -26.09 -29.84
CA SER A 18 2.58 -24.95 -29.74
C SER A 18 2.25 -24.46 -28.32
N THR A 19 2.96 -24.93 -27.30
CA THR A 19 2.84 -24.38 -25.92
C THR A 19 4.08 -23.67 -25.39
N ALA A 20 5.07 -23.46 -26.23
CA ALA A 20 6.25 -22.66 -25.90
C ALA A 20 6.05 -21.24 -26.46
N SER A 21 6.02 -20.27 -25.57
CA SER A 21 6.24 -18.83 -25.82
C SER A 21 4.99 -17.94 -25.97
N LEU A 22 4.21 -17.82 -24.91
CA LEU A 22 3.64 -16.53 -24.55
C LEU A 22 4.30 -16.01 -23.26
N VAL A 23 5.61 -16.10 -23.20
CA VAL A 23 6.39 -15.11 -22.45
C VAL A 23 6.27 -13.85 -23.27
N SER A 24 5.37 -12.95 -22.90
CA SER A 24 5.37 -11.58 -23.42
C SER A 24 6.71 -10.98 -23.02
N ALA A 25 7.69 -11.12 -23.90
CA ALA A 25 8.94 -10.38 -23.80
C ALA A 25 8.50 -8.90 -23.72
N GLN A 26 8.85 -8.22 -22.64
CA GLN A 26 8.53 -6.80 -22.51
C GLN A 26 9.01 -6.11 -23.77
N LYS A 27 8.11 -5.37 -24.45
CA LYS A 27 8.43 -4.67 -25.70
C LYS A 27 9.70 -3.85 -25.50
N LYS A 28 10.67 -4.00 -26.40
CA LYS A 28 11.87 -3.17 -26.39
C LYS A 28 11.47 -1.71 -26.60
N MET A 29 12.05 -0.84 -25.79
CA MET A 29 11.80 0.59 -25.81
C MET A 29 12.30 1.21 -27.12
N ASP A 30 11.45 1.98 -27.80
CA ASP A 30 11.85 2.72 -28.98
C ASP A 30 12.61 4.02 -28.60
N ARG A 31 13.08 4.75 -29.63
CA ARG A 31 13.85 5.98 -29.41
C ARG A 31 13.02 7.05 -28.69
N ILE A 32 11.75 7.21 -29.05
CA ILE A 32 10.86 8.23 -28.46
C ILE A 32 10.56 7.91 -27.01
N GLU A 33 10.28 6.65 -26.71
CA GLU A 33 10.07 6.15 -25.34
C GLU A 33 11.32 6.41 -24.48
N LYS A 34 12.52 6.20 -25.03
CA LYS A 34 13.79 6.46 -24.34
C LYS A 34 14.01 7.96 -24.07
N GLU A 35 13.78 8.82 -25.05
CA GLU A 35 13.87 10.28 -24.90
C GLU A 35 12.89 10.79 -23.84
N ARG A 36 11.65 10.28 -23.83
CA ARG A 36 10.65 10.61 -22.80
C ARG A 36 11.09 10.19 -21.40
N ALA A 37 11.63 8.99 -21.25
CA ALA A 37 12.13 8.52 -19.95
C ALA A 37 13.32 9.37 -19.45
N LEU A 38 14.22 9.82 -20.33
CA LEU A 38 15.29 10.77 -19.98
C LEU A 38 14.72 12.12 -19.54
N MET A 39 13.67 12.62 -20.19
CA MET A 39 12.98 13.84 -19.75
C MET A 39 12.31 13.67 -18.39
N MET A 40 11.67 12.51 -18.13
CA MET A 40 11.11 12.19 -16.81
C MET A 40 12.18 12.22 -15.73
N LEU A 41 13.33 11.58 -15.96
CA LEU A 41 14.46 11.60 -15.02
C LEU A 41 14.92 13.04 -14.70
N LYS A 42 15.06 13.88 -15.73
CA LYS A 42 15.45 15.29 -15.57
C LYS A 42 14.41 16.09 -14.80
N ASN A 43 13.12 15.91 -15.08
CA ASN A 43 12.05 16.62 -14.40
C ASN A 43 11.98 16.23 -12.91
N VAL A 44 12.13 14.94 -12.60
CA VAL A 44 12.20 14.44 -11.22
C VAL A 44 13.42 15.03 -10.49
N HIS A 45 14.59 15.05 -11.13
CA HIS A 45 15.80 15.67 -10.57
C HIS A 45 15.52 17.13 -10.15
N ASN A 46 15.05 17.95 -11.10
CA ASN A 46 14.76 19.36 -10.86
C ASN A 46 13.73 19.58 -9.75
N ALA A 47 12.71 18.71 -9.69
CA ALA A 47 11.70 18.80 -8.66
C ALA A 47 12.24 18.47 -7.27
N ILE A 48 13.10 17.45 -7.14
CA ILE A 48 13.79 17.09 -5.89
C ILE A 48 14.74 18.19 -5.46
N GLU A 49 15.61 18.66 -6.36
CA GLU A 49 16.55 19.75 -6.08
C GLU A 49 15.88 20.96 -5.48
N LYS A 50 14.71 21.33 -6.01
CA LYS A 50 13.95 22.51 -5.59
C LYS A 50 13.16 22.31 -4.30
N ASN A 51 12.60 21.12 -4.05
CA ASN A 51 11.51 20.94 -3.07
C ASN A 51 11.85 19.99 -1.92
N TYR A 52 12.90 19.17 -2.01
CA TYR A 52 13.26 18.22 -0.97
C TYR A 52 13.59 18.94 0.35
N TYR A 53 13.16 18.40 1.48
CA TYR A 53 13.22 19.05 2.78
C TYR A 53 14.64 19.35 3.30
N ASP A 54 15.59 18.47 3.01
CA ASP A 54 17.01 18.66 3.37
C ASP A 54 17.81 19.19 2.18
N ALA A 55 18.34 20.42 2.29
CA ALA A 55 19.13 21.03 1.24
C ALA A 55 20.48 20.32 0.97
N LYS A 56 20.90 19.42 1.87
CA LYS A 56 22.09 18.59 1.71
C LYS A 56 21.78 17.18 1.20
N PHE A 57 20.52 16.85 0.95
CA PHE A 57 20.06 15.55 0.43
C PHE A 57 20.58 14.34 1.24
N GLY A 58 20.65 14.46 2.58
CA GLY A 58 21.24 13.42 3.42
C GLY A 58 22.74 13.19 3.19
N GLY A 59 23.44 14.16 2.56
CA GLY A 59 24.87 14.08 2.21
C GLY A 59 25.12 13.43 0.83
N ILE A 60 24.09 13.17 0.05
CA ILE A 60 24.19 12.61 -1.31
C ILE A 60 24.53 13.74 -2.30
N ASP A 61 25.49 13.48 -3.19
CA ASP A 61 25.72 14.29 -4.39
C ASP A 61 24.59 13.97 -5.39
N LEU A 62 23.56 14.83 -5.39
CA LEU A 62 22.35 14.65 -6.20
C LEU A 62 22.67 14.64 -7.69
N ASP A 63 23.53 15.55 -8.17
CA ASP A 63 23.90 15.66 -9.59
C ASP A 63 24.67 14.44 -10.07
N ALA A 64 25.67 13.98 -9.32
CA ALA A 64 26.41 12.77 -9.64
C ALA A 64 25.49 11.55 -9.66
N ARG A 65 24.52 11.48 -8.72
CA ARG A 65 23.54 10.38 -8.64
C ARG A 65 22.63 10.34 -9.86
N PHE A 66 22.06 11.46 -10.26
CA PHE A 66 21.18 11.54 -11.43
C PHE A 66 21.94 11.38 -12.74
N LYS A 67 23.18 11.80 -12.82
CA LYS A 67 24.06 11.52 -13.97
C LYS A 67 24.32 10.01 -14.14
N LEU A 68 24.59 9.29 -13.05
CA LEU A 68 24.74 7.83 -13.09
C LEU A 68 23.41 7.15 -13.52
N ALA A 69 22.27 7.65 -13.04
CA ALA A 69 20.96 7.16 -13.45
C ALA A 69 20.70 7.39 -14.95
N GLU A 70 21.12 8.54 -15.50
CA GLU A 70 21.02 8.84 -16.94
C GLU A 70 21.81 7.84 -17.79
N GLU A 71 23.04 7.50 -17.39
CA GLU A 71 23.87 6.51 -18.07
C GLU A 71 23.21 5.11 -18.06
N LYS A 72 22.70 4.68 -16.90
CA LYS A 72 21.96 3.41 -16.76
C LYS A 72 20.67 3.40 -17.58
N LEU A 73 19.94 4.51 -17.64
CA LEU A 73 18.71 4.63 -18.41
C LEU A 73 18.99 4.52 -19.91
N LYS A 74 20.06 5.15 -20.41
CA LYS A 74 20.50 5.02 -21.81
C LYS A 74 20.79 3.57 -22.19
N ALA A 75 21.27 2.76 -21.26
CA ALA A 75 21.53 1.33 -21.44
C ALA A 75 20.28 0.44 -21.26
N SER A 76 19.16 0.99 -20.77
CA SER A 76 17.92 0.21 -20.54
C SER A 76 17.24 -0.18 -21.84
N ASP A 77 16.74 -1.41 -21.90
CA ASP A 77 16.03 -1.97 -23.08
C ASP A 77 14.51 -1.84 -22.97
N THR A 78 13.94 -1.77 -21.76
CA THR A 78 12.48 -1.76 -21.54
C THR A 78 12.05 -0.59 -20.65
N LEU A 79 10.78 -0.15 -20.78
CA LEU A 79 10.21 0.90 -19.92
C LEU A 79 10.26 0.50 -18.44
N GLY A 80 10.05 -0.78 -18.10
CA GLY A 80 10.14 -1.24 -16.72
C GLY A 80 11.54 -1.06 -16.14
N GLN A 81 12.59 -1.34 -16.90
CA GLN A 81 13.98 -1.06 -16.51
C GLN A 81 14.23 0.44 -16.36
N ALA A 82 13.80 1.26 -17.33
CA ALA A 82 13.96 2.70 -17.29
C ALA A 82 13.27 3.31 -16.05
N PHE A 83 12.03 2.93 -15.76
CA PHE A 83 11.30 3.40 -14.57
C PHE A 83 11.97 2.93 -13.27
N SER A 84 12.52 1.71 -13.25
CA SER A 84 13.27 1.21 -12.09
C SER A 84 14.54 2.00 -11.84
N VAL A 85 15.23 2.46 -12.91
CA VAL A 85 16.42 3.33 -12.79
C VAL A 85 16.05 4.69 -12.22
N ILE A 86 14.94 5.31 -12.70
CA ILE A 86 14.45 6.58 -12.16
C ILE A 86 14.08 6.41 -10.67
N ALA A 87 13.29 5.39 -10.37
CA ALA A 87 12.87 5.10 -9.00
C ALA A 87 14.06 4.86 -8.05
N GLN A 88 15.10 4.13 -8.52
CA GLN A 88 16.28 3.88 -7.71
C GLN A 88 17.05 5.17 -7.38
N ALA A 89 17.17 6.10 -8.33
CA ALA A 89 17.82 7.39 -8.07
C ALA A 89 17.10 8.19 -6.97
N VAL A 90 15.78 8.05 -6.90
CA VAL A 90 14.92 8.70 -5.89
C VAL A 90 14.97 7.98 -4.55
N ILE A 91 14.86 6.64 -4.54
CA ILE A 91 14.88 5.81 -3.32
C ILE A 91 16.19 5.97 -2.54
N ASP A 92 17.27 6.29 -3.22
CA ASP A 92 18.58 6.49 -2.57
C ASP A 92 18.63 7.72 -1.67
N LEU A 93 17.69 8.67 -1.76
CA LEU A 93 17.49 9.73 -0.77
C LEU A 93 17.10 9.16 0.60
N ASN A 94 16.65 7.91 0.61
CA ASN A 94 16.46 7.10 1.79
C ASN A 94 15.43 7.67 2.80
N ASP A 95 14.34 8.24 2.31
CA ASP A 95 13.14 8.53 3.07
C ASP A 95 11.93 7.77 2.51
N SER A 96 10.85 7.69 3.27
CA SER A 96 9.68 6.87 2.94
C SER A 96 8.68 7.56 2.00
N HIS A 97 8.78 8.89 1.83
CA HIS A 97 7.77 9.68 1.11
C HIS A 97 8.28 10.31 -0.18
N THR A 98 9.58 10.14 -0.51
CA THR A 98 10.13 10.55 -1.81
C THR A 98 10.18 9.35 -2.74
N TRP A 99 9.31 9.34 -3.74
CA TRP A 99 9.18 8.24 -4.69
C TRP A 99 8.69 8.73 -6.06
N PHE A 100 9.02 7.97 -7.11
CA PHE A 100 8.64 8.24 -8.49
C PHE A 100 7.33 7.54 -8.83
N SER A 101 6.37 8.25 -9.43
CA SER A 101 5.11 7.71 -9.95
C SER A 101 5.22 7.55 -11.47
N PRO A 102 5.38 6.33 -11.99
CA PRO A 102 5.51 6.12 -13.43
C PRO A 102 4.19 6.39 -14.16
N PRO A 103 4.23 6.62 -15.48
CA PRO A 103 3.04 6.73 -16.29
C PRO A 103 2.12 5.52 -16.18
N PHE A 104 0.82 5.74 -16.41
CA PHE A 104 -0.16 4.67 -16.44
C PHE A 104 0.15 3.64 -17.51
N ARG A 105 0.00 2.36 -17.15
CA ARG A 105 0.14 1.25 -18.07
C ARG A 105 -1.15 1.00 -18.83
N ASN A 106 -1.02 0.46 -20.04
CA ASN A 106 -2.17 0.05 -20.88
C ASN A 106 -2.74 -1.33 -20.47
N ALA A 107 -2.29 -1.92 -19.38
CA ALA A 107 -2.75 -3.20 -18.88
C ALA A 107 -2.60 -3.29 -17.36
N ILE A 108 -3.53 -4.01 -16.73
CA ILE A 108 -3.48 -4.39 -15.31
C ILE A 108 -2.85 -5.77 -15.23
N VAL A 109 -1.91 -5.93 -14.29
CA VAL A 109 -1.31 -7.23 -13.96
C VAL A 109 -1.83 -7.65 -12.58
N ASP A 110 -2.66 -8.69 -12.56
CA ASP A 110 -3.23 -9.27 -11.34
C ASP A 110 -2.52 -10.57 -11.01
N TYR A 111 -1.80 -10.60 -9.90
CA TYR A 111 -1.07 -11.79 -9.46
C TYR A 111 -1.98 -12.87 -8.88
N GLY A 112 -3.21 -12.51 -8.48
CA GLY A 112 -4.17 -13.43 -7.87
C GLY A 112 -3.86 -13.77 -6.41
N TRP A 113 -2.91 -13.10 -5.77
CA TRP A 113 -2.56 -13.27 -4.37
C TRP A 113 -1.97 -11.99 -3.77
N ASN A 114 -2.03 -11.89 -2.43
CA ASN A 114 -1.40 -10.82 -1.66
C ASN A 114 -0.56 -11.41 -0.52
N MET A 115 0.45 -10.67 -0.10
CA MET A 115 1.31 -11.02 1.04
C MET A 115 1.52 -9.81 1.94
N LYS A 116 1.88 -10.06 3.21
CA LYS A 116 2.12 -9.03 4.22
C LYS A 116 3.09 -9.50 5.29
N MET A 117 3.83 -8.57 5.86
CA MET A 117 4.67 -8.83 7.03
C MET A 117 3.82 -8.88 8.31
N PHE A 118 4.12 -9.86 9.15
CA PHE A 118 3.62 -9.99 10.51
C PHE A 118 4.84 -10.30 11.39
N GLY A 119 5.23 -9.37 12.24
CA GLY A 119 6.56 -9.43 12.85
C GLY A 119 7.64 -9.50 11.76
N GLU A 120 8.54 -10.45 11.91
CA GLU A 120 9.65 -10.65 10.96
C GLU A 120 9.32 -11.68 9.85
N LYS A 121 8.09 -12.17 9.80
CA LYS A 121 7.65 -13.15 8.82
C LYS A 121 6.69 -12.57 7.81
N CYS A 122 6.77 -13.03 6.57
CA CYS A 122 5.85 -12.68 5.50
C CYS A 122 4.86 -13.82 5.27
N PHE A 123 3.57 -13.53 5.23
CA PHE A 123 2.54 -14.52 4.98
C PHE A 123 1.65 -14.13 3.81
N ILE A 124 1.11 -15.14 3.12
CA ILE A 124 0.02 -14.96 2.17
C ILE A 124 -1.24 -14.58 2.94
N THR A 125 -1.83 -13.44 2.58
CA THR A 125 -3.03 -12.90 3.24
C THR A 125 -4.29 -13.01 2.38
N LYS A 126 -4.12 -13.20 1.08
CA LYS A 126 -5.23 -13.38 0.14
C LYS A 126 -4.79 -14.29 -1.01
N VAL A 127 -5.68 -15.19 -1.42
CA VAL A 127 -5.59 -15.94 -2.67
C VAL A 127 -6.93 -15.80 -3.38
N LYS A 128 -6.90 -15.32 -4.62
CA LYS A 128 -8.10 -15.03 -5.42
C LYS A 128 -8.65 -16.33 -5.99
N GLN A 129 -9.94 -16.52 -5.91
CA GLN A 129 -10.63 -17.68 -6.51
C GLN A 129 -10.39 -17.73 -8.02
N LYS A 130 -10.20 -18.93 -8.55
CA LYS A 130 -9.92 -19.20 -9.98
C LYS A 130 -8.64 -18.55 -10.50
N SER A 131 -7.74 -18.13 -9.62
CA SER A 131 -6.39 -17.69 -10.00
C SER A 131 -5.44 -18.86 -10.26
N ASP A 132 -4.34 -18.59 -10.95
CA ASP A 132 -3.27 -19.57 -11.10
C ASP A 132 -2.66 -19.94 -9.74
N ALA A 133 -2.59 -18.98 -8.82
CA ALA A 133 -2.13 -19.20 -7.45
C ALA A 133 -2.98 -20.22 -6.68
N GLU A 134 -4.33 -20.09 -6.75
CA GLU A 134 -5.23 -21.08 -6.15
C GLU A 134 -5.06 -22.46 -6.80
N SER A 135 -5.01 -22.52 -8.15
CA SER A 135 -4.87 -23.79 -8.88
C SER A 135 -3.59 -24.55 -8.56
N LYS A 136 -2.54 -23.84 -8.17
CA LYS A 136 -1.24 -24.38 -7.76
C LYS A 136 -1.10 -24.61 -6.25
N GLY A 137 -2.19 -24.43 -5.51
CA GLY A 137 -2.28 -24.81 -4.10
C GLY A 137 -1.72 -23.77 -3.13
N LEU A 138 -1.44 -22.53 -3.55
CA LEU A 138 -1.11 -21.43 -2.64
C LEU A 138 -2.29 -21.16 -1.71
N LYS A 139 -2.03 -20.97 -0.42
CA LYS A 139 -3.06 -20.76 0.59
C LYS A 139 -2.79 -19.54 1.47
N VAL A 140 -3.85 -18.96 2.00
CA VAL A 140 -3.76 -17.97 3.08
C VAL A 140 -3.12 -18.64 4.30
N GLY A 141 -2.15 -17.95 4.93
CA GLY A 141 -1.37 -18.48 6.05
C GLY A 141 -0.05 -19.15 5.63
N ASP A 142 0.21 -19.40 4.34
CA ASP A 142 1.52 -19.85 3.88
C ASP A 142 2.58 -18.76 4.14
N GLU A 143 3.70 -19.12 4.78
CA GLU A 143 4.85 -18.26 5.00
C GLU A 143 5.63 -18.12 3.69
N VAL A 144 5.86 -16.88 3.25
CA VAL A 144 6.64 -16.56 2.04
C VAL A 144 8.11 -16.44 2.41
N LEU A 145 8.91 -17.40 1.97
CA LEU A 145 10.35 -17.44 2.23
C LEU A 145 11.16 -16.68 1.18
N SER A 146 10.68 -16.67 -0.08
CA SER A 146 11.25 -15.83 -1.14
C SER A 146 10.25 -15.48 -2.23
N VAL A 147 10.47 -14.33 -2.90
CA VAL A 147 9.76 -13.85 -4.08
C VAL A 147 10.79 -13.56 -5.16
N ASN A 148 10.78 -14.30 -6.27
CA ASN A 148 11.81 -14.21 -7.33
C ASN A 148 13.25 -14.24 -6.79
N GLY A 149 13.51 -15.06 -5.75
CA GLY A 149 14.80 -15.17 -5.07
C GLY A 149 15.07 -14.08 -4.01
N PHE A 150 14.20 -13.07 -3.89
CA PHE A 150 14.32 -12.05 -2.84
C PHE A 150 13.66 -12.56 -1.54
N ARG A 151 14.41 -12.53 -0.44
CA ARG A 151 13.88 -12.86 0.90
C ARG A 151 13.11 -11.67 1.46
N PRO A 152 11.81 -11.80 1.80
CA PRO A 152 11.05 -10.74 2.42
C PRO A 152 11.69 -10.26 3.72
N ALA A 153 11.80 -8.95 3.87
CA ALA A 153 12.25 -8.29 5.09
C ALA A 153 11.38 -7.04 5.32
N ARG A 154 11.06 -6.74 6.56
CA ARG A 154 10.15 -5.65 6.92
C ARG A 154 10.58 -4.31 6.30
N SER A 155 11.86 -3.96 6.43
CA SER A 155 12.42 -2.70 5.90
C SER A 155 12.39 -2.59 4.37
N GLU A 156 12.34 -3.73 3.66
CA GLU A 156 12.48 -3.78 2.20
C GLU A 156 11.17 -4.16 1.48
N MET A 157 10.15 -4.62 2.23
CA MET A 157 8.93 -5.16 1.62
C MET A 157 8.21 -4.14 0.73
N TRP A 158 8.16 -2.87 1.13
CA TRP A 158 7.55 -1.82 0.34
C TRP A 158 8.25 -1.65 -1.03
N LYS A 159 9.58 -1.82 -1.11
CA LYS A 159 10.34 -1.77 -2.37
C LYS A 159 9.98 -2.92 -3.30
N VAL A 160 9.80 -4.13 -2.73
CA VAL A 160 9.38 -5.32 -3.48
C VAL A 160 7.98 -5.11 -4.07
N ILE A 161 7.05 -4.62 -3.25
CA ILE A 161 5.68 -4.32 -3.70
C ILE A 161 5.71 -3.21 -4.77
N TYR A 162 6.42 -2.12 -4.54
CA TYR A 162 6.56 -1.01 -5.48
C TYR A 162 7.16 -1.47 -6.82
N TYR A 163 8.23 -2.28 -6.77
CA TYR A 163 8.87 -2.79 -7.98
C TYR A 163 7.91 -3.66 -8.81
N TYR A 164 7.30 -4.68 -8.19
CA TYR A 164 6.47 -5.63 -8.92
C TYR A 164 5.07 -5.12 -9.25
N GLN A 165 4.52 -4.19 -8.50
CA GLN A 165 3.18 -3.65 -8.80
C GLN A 165 3.22 -2.41 -9.68
N GLN A 166 4.23 -1.53 -9.53
CA GLN A 166 4.25 -0.25 -10.22
C GLN A 166 5.35 -0.12 -11.28
N LEU A 167 6.60 -0.45 -10.94
CA LEU A 167 7.72 -0.20 -11.84
C LEU A 167 7.86 -1.25 -12.93
N ASN A 168 7.80 -2.52 -12.60
CA ASN A 168 8.09 -3.63 -13.49
C ASN A 168 7.24 -4.87 -13.21
N PRO A 169 5.90 -4.80 -13.38
CA PRO A 169 5.04 -5.96 -13.21
C PRO A 169 5.43 -7.11 -14.11
N GLN A 170 5.37 -8.33 -13.56
CA GLN A 170 5.82 -9.55 -14.22
C GLN A 170 4.63 -10.44 -14.58
N ALA A 171 4.68 -11.08 -15.76
CA ALA A 171 3.69 -12.07 -16.15
C ALA A 171 3.80 -13.38 -15.34
N LYS A 172 4.93 -13.59 -14.67
CA LYS A 172 5.25 -14.80 -13.90
C LYS A 172 6.04 -14.42 -12.65
N MET A 173 5.70 -15.04 -11.52
CA MET A 173 6.39 -14.87 -10.24
C MET A 173 6.79 -16.23 -9.68
N ALA A 174 8.03 -16.33 -9.18
CA ALA A 174 8.50 -17.50 -8.47
C ALA A 174 8.42 -17.26 -6.95
N LEU A 175 7.70 -18.10 -6.23
CA LEU A 175 7.62 -18.07 -4.77
C LEU A 175 8.24 -19.31 -4.17
N THR A 176 8.97 -19.16 -3.07
CA THR A 176 9.22 -20.25 -2.14
C THR A 176 8.34 -20.03 -0.92
N VAL A 177 7.45 -20.96 -0.63
CA VAL A 177 6.49 -20.86 0.47
C VAL A 177 6.58 -22.07 1.39
N LYS A 178 6.10 -21.89 2.63
CA LYS A 178 5.99 -22.94 3.61
C LYS A 178 4.63 -22.86 4.29
N SER A 179 3.80 -23.88 4.12
CA SER A 179 2.53 -24.00 4.84
C SER A 179 2.77 -24.25 6.34
N PRO A 180 1.83 -23.89 7.24
CA PRO A 180 2.04 -23.99 8.70
C PRO A 180 2.53 -25.36 9.18
N LYS A 181 2.09 -26.45 8.53
CA LYS A 181 2.45 -27.84 8.87
C LYS A 181 3.23 -28.55 7.77
N GLY A 182 3.72 -27.82 6.75
CA GLY A 182 4.37 -28.37 5.57
C GLY A 182 5.86 -28.07 5.50
N GLU A 183 6.50 -28.66 4.51
CA GLU A 183 7.88 -28.35 4.13
C GLU A 183 7.92 -27.22 3.10
N PRO A 184 9.04 -26.48 3.01
CA PRO A 184 9.21 -25.45 1.98
C PRO A 184 9.11 -26.05 0.57
N HIS A 185 8.39 -25.36 -0.31
CA HIS A 185 8.26 -25.75 -1.72
C HIS A 185 8.21 -24.52 -2.63
N ASN A 186 8.52 -24.75 -3.91
CA ASN A 186 8.57 -23.69 -4.90
C ASN A 186 7.31 -23.69 -5.76
N LEU A 187 6.80 -22.50 -6.04
CA LEU A 187 5.67 -22.28 -6.93
C LEU A 187 6.07 -21.27 -8.02
N GLU A 188 5.74 -21.55 -9.25
CA GLU A 188 5.77 -20.61 -10.36
C GLU A 188 4.34 -20.17 -10.67
N LEU A 189 4.01 -18.91 -10.41
CA LEU A 189 2.67 -18.36 -10.49
C LEU A 189 2.54 -17.43 -11.69
N LEU A 190 1.51 -17.63 -12.50
CA LEU A 190 1.19 -16.75 -13.63
C LEU A 190 0.25 -15.65 -13.16
N SER A 191 0.51 -14.42 -13.61
CA SER A 191 -0.41 -13.30 -13.44
C SER A 191 -1.44 -13.25 -14.56
N LYS A 192 -2.63 -12.75 -14.25
CA LYS A 192 -3.63 -12.38 -15.26
C LYS A 192 -3.33 -10.98 -15.77
N VAL A 193 -3.03 -10.86 -17.05
CA VAL A 193 -2.82 -9.55 -17.70
C VAL A 193 -4.09 -9.16 -18.42
N THR A 194 -4.72 -8.07 -18.00
CA THR A 194 -5.96 -7.52 -18.59
C THR A 194 -5.63 -6.20 -19.28
N PRO A 195 -5.72 -6.10 -20.60
CA PRO A 195 -5.56 -4.83 -21.30
C PRO A 195 -6.62 -3.80 -20.84
N LEU A 196 -6.19 -2.57 -20.59
CA LEU A 196 -7.13 -1.47 -20.34
C LEU A 196 -7.73 -1.05 -21.69
N GLN A 197 -9.05 -0.94 -21.73
CA GLN A 197 -9.73 -0.39 -22.91
C GLN A 197 -9.32 1.07 -23.10
N LYS A 198 -8.90 1.42 -24.33
CA LYS A 198 -8.27 2.71 -24.65
C LYS A 198 -9.20 3.93 -24.55
N LYS A 199 -10.53 3.76 -24.50
CA LYS A 199 -11.50 4.84 -24.39
C LYS A 199 -12.77 4.35 -23.69
N ILE A 200 -13.19 5.06 -22.65
CA ILE A 200 -14.59 5.01 -22.23
C ILE A 200 -15.36 5.83 -23.27
N ASP A 201 -16.22 5.18 -24.01
CA ASP A 201 -17.15 5.86 -24.92
C ASP A 201 -18.31 6.42 -24.09
N LEU A 202 -18.24 7.71 -23.75
CA LEU A 202 -19.25 8.38 -22.96
C LEU A 202 -20.61 8.50 -23.68
N THR A 203 -20.67 8.13 -24.96
CA THR A 203 -21.94 8.05 -25.71
C THR A 203 -22.59 6.68 -25.61
N ASN A 204 -21.84 5.67 -25.11
CA ASN A 204 -22.32 4.32 -24.90
C ASN A 204 -22.74 4.11 -23.43
N SER A 205 -24.03 3.94 -23.20
CA SER A 205 -24.59 3.72 -21.86
C SER A 205 -24.04 2.47 -21.13
N PHE A 206 -23.52 1.49 -21.87
CA PHE A 206 -22.88 0.31 -21.31
C PHE A 206 -21.52 0.67 -20.67
N ASP A 207 -20.69 1.47 -21.35
CA ASP A 207 -19.38 1.88 -20.84
C ASP A 207 -19.51 2.81 -19.62
N ILE A 208 -20.54 3.67 -19.60
CA ILE A 208 -20.85 4.55 -18.45
C ILE A 208 -21.26 3.70 -17.23
N ASN A 209 -22.15 2.72 -17.40
CA ASN A 209 -22.59 1.89 -16.30
C ASN A 209 -21.46 1.01 -15.73
N ASP A 210 -20.54 0.55 -16.59
CA ASP A 210 -19.38 -0.21 -16.13
C ASP A 210 -18.39 0.69 -15.40
N ALA A 211 -18.15 1.94 -15.85
CA ALA A 211 -17.33 2.92 -15.13
C ALA A 211 -17.93 3.31 -13.77
N ILE A 212 -19.26 3.46 -13.68
CA ILE A 212 -19.95 3.71 -12.40
C ILE A 212 -19.81 2.51 -11.48
N ARG A 213 -20.04 1.29 -11.95
CA ARG A 213 -19.87 0.05 -11.14
C ARG A 213 -18.43 -0.12 -10.66
N GLU A 214 -17.44 0.24 -11.47
CA GLU A 214 -16.03 0.20 -11.10
C GLU A 214 -15.73 1.25 -10.03
N GLY A 215 -16.27 2.46 -10.17
CA GLY A 215 -16.20 3.52 -9.15
C GLY A 215 -16.86 3.10 -7.83
N ASP A 216 -18.04 2.47 -7.88
CA ASP A 216 -18.74 1.97 -6.68
C ASP A 216 -17.93 0.88 -5.96
N LYS A 217 -17.30 -0.03 -6.71
CA LYS A 217 -16.44 -1.08 -6.13
C LYS A 217 -15.20 -0.51 -5.45
N VAL A 218 -14.60 0.54 -6.01
CA VAL A 218 -13.47 1.24 -5.38
C VAL A 218 -13.94 1.95 -4.12
N GLY A 219 -15.09 2.63 -4.16
CA GLY A 219 -15.71 3.26 -2.99
C GLY A 219 -16.06 2.28 -1.87
N GLU A 220 -16.39 1.00 -2.18
CA GLU A 220 -16.58 -0.04 -1.16
C GLU A 220 -15.29 -0.39 -0.41
N LEU A 221 -14.13 -0.32 -1.05
CA LEU A 221 -12.83 -0.62 -0.44
C LEU A 221 -12.35 0.49 0.50
N ASP A 222 -12.72 1.73 0.21
CA ASP A 222 -12.37 2.91 1.00
C ASP A 222 -13.47 3.29 2.01
N ARG A 223 -14.48 2.40 2.19
CA ARG A 223 -15.58 2.68 3.09
C ARG A 223 -15.18 2.54 4.55
N HIS A 224 -15.48 3.58 5.33
CA HIS A 224 -15.44 3.52 6.80
C HIS A 224 -16.51 2.56 7.31
N ILE A 225 -16.12 1.61 8.17
CA ILE A 225 -17.03 0.64 8.74
C ILE A 225 -17.14 0.87 10.24
N PHE A 226 -18.36 1.10 10.71
CA PHE A 226 -18.68 1.20 12.14
C PHE A 226 -19.45 -0.02 12.57
N LYS A 227 -18.93 -0.76 13.56
CA LYS A 227 -19.58 -1.97 14.08
C LYS A 227 -19.78 -1.84 15.59
N PRO A 228 -21.01 -1.58 16.06
CA PRO A 228 -21.31 -1.53 17.49
C PRO A 228 -21.36 -2.95 18.06
N ILE A 229 -20.73 -3.13 19.24
CA ILE A 229 -20.70 -4.39 20.00
C ILE A 229 -20.85 -4.04 21.48
N GLY A 230 -22.02 -4.29 22.06
CA GLY A 230 -22.30 -3.81 23.43
C GLY A 230 -22.20 -2.29 23.50
N GLY A 231 -21.51 -1.77 24.51
CA GLY A 231 -21.24 -0.33 24.67
C GLY A 231 -20.03 0.20 23.88
N VAL A 232 -19.38 -0.66 23.09
CA VAL A 232 -18.18 -0.35 22.30
C VAL A 232 -18.53 -0.22 20.84
N VAL A 233 -17.80 0.64 20.09
CA VAL A 233 -17.83 0.68 18.64
C VAL A 233 -16.44 0.39 18.08
N ILE A 234 -16.38 -0.42 17.03
CA ILE A 234 -15.18 -0.63 16.22
C ILE A 234 -15.31 0.26 14.99
N TRP A 235 -14.37 1.17 14.80
CA TRP A 235 -14.24 1.98 13.60
C TRP A 235 -13.07 1.46 12.76
N LYS A 236 -13.37 0.67 11.71
CA LYS A 236 -12.37 0.29 10.71
C LYS A 236 -12.19 1.48 9.77
N MET A 237 -11.04 2.14 9.87
CA MET A 237 -10.68 3.32 9.10
C MET A 237 -9.68 2.92 8.00
N PRO A 238 -10.08 2.91 6.73
CA PRO A 238 -9.21 2.44 5.64
C PRO A 238 -8.07 3.42 5.32
N ASN A 239 -8.30 4.73 5.46
CA ASN A 239 -7.31 5.79 5.22
C ASN A 239 -7.75 7.09 5.91
N PHE A 240 -6.89 8.13 5.83
CA PHE A 240 -7.20 9.51 6.22
C PHE A 240 -7.42 10.42 5.00
N ALA A 241 -7.55 9.87 3.79
CA ALA A 241 -7.68 10.61 2.53
C ALA A 241 -9.16 10.89 2.20
N PHE A 242 -9.87 11.54 3.10
CA PHE A 242 -11.27 11.97 2.95
C PHE A 242 -11.47 13.39 3.49
N ASP A 243 -12.61 14.02 3.15
CA ASP A 243 -12.89 15.38 3.56
C ASP A 243 -13.02 15.49 5.09
N PRO A 244 -12.29 16.39 5.75
CA PRO A 244 -12.38 16.57 7.20
C PRO A 244 -13.80 16.96 7.68
N SER A 245 -14.65 17.54 6.83
CA SER A 245 -16.04 17.84 7.19
C SER A 245 -16.92 16.59 7.40
N GLU A 246 -16.53 15.45 6.82
CA GLU A 246 -17.23 14.18 7.01
C GLU A 246 -16.99 13.59 8.43
N VAL A 247 -15.87 13.95 9.07
CA VAL A 247 -15.50 13.45 10.39
C VAL A 247 -16.60 13.74 11.43
N ASP A 248 -17.19 14.93 11.38
CA ASP A 248 -18.22 15.37 12.33
C ASP A 248 -19.46 14.46 12.29
N GLY A 249 -19.94 14.17 11.09
CA GLY A 249 -21.04 13.26 10.86
C GLY A 249 -20.73 11.82 11.29
N MET A 250 -19.54 11.34 10.98
CA MET A 250 -19.10 9.99 11.35
C MET A 250 -19.03 9.81 12.86
N ILE A 251 -18.43 10.76 13.57
CA ILE A 251 -18.27 10.71 15.04
C ILE A 251 -19.61 10.92 15.73
N GLY A 252 -20.38 11.95 15.34
CA GLY A 252 -21.67 12.27 15.95
C GLY A 252 -22.67 11.11 15.88
N SER A 253 -22.75 10.44 14.76
CA SER A 253 -23.71 9.34 14.55
C SER A 253 -23.27 8.00 15.12
N ASN A 254 -21.96 7.73 15.21
CA ASN A 254 -21.48 6.38 15.50
C ASN A 254 -20.72 6.26 16.84
N ILE A 255 -20.08 7.32 17.33
CA ILE A 255 -19.06 7.24 18.37
C ILE A 255 -19.44 8.00 19.65
N LYS A 256 -20.05 9.18 19.56
CA LYS A 256 -20.18 10.18 20.64
C LYS A 256 -20.63 9.58 21.98
N ASP A 257 -21.64 8.72 21.98
CA ASP A 257 -22.27 8.19 23.20
C ASP A 257 -21.77 6.79 23.62
N LYS A 258 -20.66 6.31 23.03
CA LYS A 258 -20.14 4.98 23.31
C LYS A 258 -19.20 5.00 24.53
N GLN A 259 -19.19 3.88 25.26
CA GLN A 259 -18.30 3.68 26.41
C GLN A 259 -16.87 3.39 25.99
N GLY A 260 -16.69 2.82 24.79
CA GLY A 260 -15.40 2.47 24.24
C GLY A 260 -15.37 2.58 22.71
N LEU A 261 -14.17 2.91 22.19
CA LEU A 261 -13.87 3.03 20.78
C LEU A 261 -12.63 2.19 20.45
N ILE A 262 -12.73 1.35 19.43
CA ILE A 262 -11.58 0.76 18.77
C ILE A 262 -11.42 1.46 17.42
N VAL A 263 -10.28 2.14 17.21
CA VAL A 263 -9.89 2.67 15.89
C VAL A 263 -8.96 1.64 15.23
N ASP A 264 -9.49 0.91 14.25
CA ASP A 264 -8.72 -0.10 13.52
C ASP A 264 -8.04 0.55 12.31
N LEU A 265 -6.74 0.84 12.48
CA LEU A 265 -5.86 1.44 11.46
C LEU A 265 -5.00 0.38 10.74
N ARG A 266 -5.29 -0.88 10.90
CA ARG A 266 -4.59 -1.93 10.17
C ARG A 266 -4.85 -1.81 8.67
N ASN A 267 -3.79 -1.88 7.86
CA ASN A 267 -3.77 -1.59 6.43
C ASN A 267 -4.12 -0.13 6.05
N ASN A 268 -4.09 0.81 6.99
CA ASN A 268 -4.31 2.23 6.73
C ASN A 268 -2.97 2.92 6.36
N PRO A 269 -2.76 3.36 5.11
CA PRO A 269 -1.50 3.96 4.67
C PRO A 269 -1.33 5.43 5.08
N GLY A 270 -2.27 6.00 5.82
CA GLY A 270 -2.31 7.42 6.16
C GLY A 270 -3.28 8.23 5.31
N GLY A 271 -2.93 9.46 4.99
CA GLY A 271 -3.74 10.39 4.20
C GLY A 271 -3.52 11.85 4.63
N TYR A 272 -4.58 12.66 4.58
CA TYR A 272 -4.48 14.11 4.77
C TYR A 272 -4.25 14.51 6.22
N VAL A 273 -3.34 15.46 6.42
CA VAL A 273 -3.04 16.06 7.74
C VAL A 273 -4.29 16.71 8.33
N VAL A 274 -5.04 17.47 7.54
CA VAL A 274 -6.25 18.16 7.99
C VAL A 274 -7.34 17.20 8.51
N THR A 275 -7.44 16.01 7.91
CA THR A 275 -8.35 14.95 8.37
C THR A 275 -7.85 14.33 9.68
N LEU A 276 -6.54 14.07 9.80
CA LEU A 276 -5.91 13.61 11.04
C LEU A 276 -6.19 14.62 12.18
N GLU A 277 -5.91 15.91 11.97
CA GLU A 277 -6.14 16.98 12.93
C GLU A 277 -7.61 17.01 13.38
N ARG A 278 -8.55 16.86 12.43
CA ARG A 278 -9.99 16.86 12.75
C ARG A 278 -10.39 15.65 13.58
N VAL A 279 -9.92 14.44 13.26
CA VAL A 279 -10.20 13.22 14.03
C VAL A 279 -9.62 13.32 15.44
N VAL A 280 -8.38 13.80 15.57
CA VAL A 280 -7.74 14.01 16.88
C VAL A 280 -8.54 15.01 17.73
N GLY A 281 -9.01 16.12 17.15
CA GLY A 281 -9.78 17.14 17.85
C GLY A 281 -11.05 16.62 18.53
N PHE A 282 -11.62 15.51 18.07
CA PHE A 282 -12.76 14.84 18.71
C PHE A 282 -12.37 13.92 19.89
N LEU A 283 -11.09 13.61 20.04
CA LEU A 283 -10.62 12.69 21.08
C LEU A 283 -10.09 13.39 22.34
N PHE A 284 -9.91 14.71 22.28
CA PHE A 284 -9.39 15.52 23.38
C PHE A 284 -10.33 16.70 23.70
N ASP A 285 -10.36 17.13 24.98
CA ASP A 285 -11.16 18.28 25.43
C ASP A 285 -10.37 19.60 25.44
N HIS A 286 -9.13 19.56 25.01
CA HIS A 286 -8.21 20.70 24.87
C HIS A 286 -7.46 20.58 23.54
N ASP A 287 -6.93 21.70 23.04
CA ASP A 287 -6.10 21.71 21.82
C ASP A 287 -4.82 20.89 22.06
N VAL A 288 -4.42 20.10 21.04
CA VAL A 288 -3.28 19.18 21.13
C VAL A 288 -2.29 19.48 20.02
N LYS A 289 -1.03 19.71 20.39
CA LYS A 289 0.07 19.74 19.44
C LYS A 289 0.39 18.30 19.00
N ILE A 290 0.31 18.04 17.69
CA ILE A 290 0.57 16.74 17.14
C ILE A 290 2.07 16.54 16.89
N ALA A 291 2.70 17.47 16.13
CA ALA A 291 4.11 17.36 15.76
C ALA A 291 4.70 18.72 15.35
N ASP A 292 6.02 18.85 15.43
CA ASP A 292 6.77 19.89 14.76
C ASP A 292 7.15 19.44 13.35
N LEU A 293 7.22 20.39 12.42
CA LEU A 293 7.64 20.15 11.04
C LEU A 293 9.01 20.75 10.78
N VAL A 294 9.96 19.92 10.38
CA VAL A 294 11.35 20.35 10.11
C VAL A 294 11.62 20.25 8.61
N GLY A 295 11.62 21.38 7.93
CA GLY A 295 11.89 21.52 6.50
C GLY A 295 12.98 22.54 6.19
N ARG A 296 13.17 22.90 4.90
CA ARG A 296 14.14 23.95 4.48
C ARG A 296 13.82 25.34 5.04
N LYS A 297 12.57 25.59 5.33
CA LYS A 297 12.05 26.85 5.89
C LYS A 297 11.31 26.55 7.18
N PRO A 298 11.22 27.53 8.10
CA PRO A 298 10.34 27.41 9.25
C PRO A 298 8.91 27.03 8.81
N MET A 299 8.31 26.09 9.52
CA MET A 299 6.93 25.63 9.29
C MET A 299 6.16 25.68 10.60
N ASP A 300 4.87 25.94 10.50
CA ASP A 300 4.00 25.88 11.66
C ASP A 300 3.83 24.43 12.14
N PRO A 301 3.72 24.18 13.45
CA PRO A 301 3.46 22.85 13.97
C PRO A 301 2.09 22.35 13.53
N GLN A 302 1.93 21.03 13.46
CA GLN A 302 0.61 20.40 13.31
C GLN A 302 -0.11 20.42 14.65
N GLU A 303 -1.34 20.92 14.66
CA GLU A 303 -2.17 21.06 15.87
C GLU A 303 -3.61 20.63 15.60
N ALA A 304 -4.18 19.86 16.53
CA ALA A 304 -5.60 19.53 16.52
C ALA A 304 -6.38 20.49 17.42
N LYS A 305 -7.41 21.12 16.84
CA LYS A 305 -8.35 21.96 17.59
C LYS A 305 -9.44 21.10 18.22
N SER A 306 -9.55 21.18 19.54
CA SER A 306 -10.48 20.39 20.33
C SER A 306 -11.95 20.73 20.03
N GLN A 307 -12.82 19.71 20.17
CA GLN A 307 -14.27 19.90 20.23
C GLN A 307 -14.78 20.17 21.66
N GLY A 308 -13.87 20.36 22.62
CA GLY A 308 -14.20 20.71 24.03
C GLY A 308 -15.11 19.66 24.68
N LYS A 309 -16.28 20.10 25.16
CA LYS A 309 -17.26 19.23 25.82
C LYS A 309 -17.84 18.15 24.90
N ASP A 310 -17.81 18.36 23.61
CA ASP A 310 -18.33 17.40 22.58
C ASP A 310 -17.30 16.33 22.19
N SER A 311 -16.09 16.35 22.77
CA SER A 311 -15.08 15.34 22.55
C SER A 311 -15.50 13.98 23.14
N PHE A 312 -15.02 12.90 22.52
CA PHE A 312 -15.24 11.52 22.99
C PHE A 312 -14.52 11.25 24.33
N LYS A 313 -15.25 10.83 25.35
CA LYS A 313 -14.75 10.60 26.72
C LYS A 313 -14.54 9.12 27.06
N GLY A 314 -15.00 8.21 26.21
CA GLY A 314 -14.88 6.77 26.43
C GLY A 314 -13.45 6.26 26.35
N LYS A 315 -13.25 4.99 26.70
CA LYS A 315 -11.97 4.30 26.56
C LYS A 315 -11.62 4.13 25.08
N LEU A 316 -10.33 4.25 24.74
CA LEU A 316 -9.82 4.15 23.38
C LEU A 316 -8.79 3.03 23.25
N VAL A 317 -8.93 2.22 22.21
CA VAL A 317 -7.90 1.28 21.74
C VAL A 317 -7.63 1.57 20.27
N VAL A 318 -6.38 1.51 19.86
CA VAL A 318 -5.94 1.67 18.47
C VAL A 318 -5.30 0.37 18.00
N LEU A 319 -5.76 -0.15 16.87
CA LEU A 319 -5.12 -1.31 16.23
C LEU A 319 -4.23 -0.85 15.08
N ILE A 320 -2.98 -1.32 15.08
CA ILE A 320 -2.02 -1.05 14.00
C ILE A 320 -1.36 -2.33 13.50
N ASP A 321 -0.77 -2.24 12.31
CA ASP A 321 0.00 -3.33 11.70
C ASP A 321 1.13 -2.81 10.78
N SER A 322 1.87 -3.72 10.16
CA SER A 322 2.99 -3.39 9.26
C SER A 322 2.64 -2.53 8.04
N ASN A 323 1.35 -2.34 7.75
CA ASN A 323 0.85 -1.48 6.68
C ASN A 323 0.20 -0.19 7.20
N SER A 324 0.17 0.02 8.53
CA SER A 324 -0.21 1.30 9.10
C SER A 324 0.90 2.31 8.85
N GLY A 325 0.65 3.34 8.04
CA GLY A 325 1.66 4.32 7.60
C GLY A 325 1.25 5.77 7.81
N SER A 326 2.22 6.68 7.82
CA SER A 326 2.02 8.14 7.78
C SER A 326 1.04 8.64 8.87
N ALA A 327 -0.07 9.29 8.49
CA ALA A 327 -1.07 9.82 9.43
C ALA A 327 -1.59 8.76 10.42
N ALA A 328 -1.67 7.48 10.03
CA ALA A 328 -2.06 6.40 10.94
C ALA A 328 -1.02 6.16 12.04
N GLU A 329 0.26 6.29 11.72
CA GLU A 329 1.36 6.17 12.69
C GLU A 329 1.42 7.38 13.62
N ILE A 330 1.27 8.58 13.05
CA ILE A 330 1.20 9.84 13.84
C ILE A 330 0.04 9.75 14.82
N PHE A 331 -1.15 9.31 14.37
CA PHE A 331 -2.31 9.10 15.24
C PHE A 331 -2.00 8.11 16.37
N ALA A 332 -1.50 6.93 16.06
CA ALA A 332 -1.21 5.91 17.06
C ALA A 332 -0.16 6.38 18.06
N ARG A 333 0.93 7.02 17.58
CA ARG A 333 1.99 7.56 18.46
C ARG A 333 1.47 8.68 19.36
N LEU A 334 0.62 9.56 18.84
CA LEU A 334 0.01 10.62 19.63
C LEU A 334 -0.86 10.05 20.76
N MET A 335 -1.67 9.00 20.48
CA MET A 335 -2.48 8.34 21.51
C MET A 335 -1.63 7.75 22.65
N GLN A 336 -0.43 7.25 22.35
CA GLN A 336 0.52 6.78 23.37
C GLN A 336 1.11 7.94 24.17
N LEU A 337 1.62 8.99 23.50
CA LEU A 337 2.29 10.13 24.13
C LEU A 337 1.34 10.87 25.08
N GLU A 338 0.11 11.09 24.66
CA GLU A 338 -0.94 11.75 25.45
C GLU A 338 -1.65 10.78 26.43
N LYS A 339 -1.26 9.50 26.46
CA LYS A 339 -1.91 8.46 27.30
C LYS A 339 -3.42 8.40 27.10
N ARG A 340 -3.88 8.71 25.88
CA ARG A 340 -5.30 8.76 25.55
C ARG A 340 -5.89 7.38 25.25
N GLY A 341 -5.10 6.45 24.80
CA GLY A 341 -5.54 5.10 24.43
C GLY A 341 -4.41 4.09 24.45
N THR A 342 -4.78 2.81 24.39
CA THR A 342 -3.83 1.69 24.27
C THR A 342 -3.67 1.30 22.80
N VAL A 343 -2.43 1.18 22.34
CA VAL A 343 -2.10 0.75 20.99
C VAL A 343 -1.77 -0.75 21.00
N ILE A 344 -2.47 -1.54 20.18
CA ILE A 344 -2.33 -3.01 20.12
C ILE A 344 -2.07 -3.45 18.68
N GLY A 345 -1.28 -4.49 18.47
CA GLY A 345 -1.07 -5.11 17.17
C GLY A 345 0.38 -5.41 16.85
N ASP A 346 0.81 -5.07 15.63
CA ASP A 346 2.19 -5.21 15.16
C ASP A 346 2.84 -3.83 14.98
N ILE A 347 4.17 -3.77 14.95
CA ILE A 347 4.92 -2.54 14.65
C ILE A 347 4.44 -1.96 13.32
N SER A 348 4.25 -0.65 13.25
CA SER A 348 3.80 0.04 12.04
C SER A 348 4.86 0.13 10.94
N ALA A 349 4.52 0.76 9.81
CA ALA A 349 5.37 0.80 8.62
C ALA A 349 6.71 1.54 8.81
N GLY A 350 6.77 2.53 9.71
CA GLY A 350 7.92 3.44 9.84
C GLY A 350 8.03 4.39 8.64
N ALA A 351 6.90 4.85 8.14
CA ALA A 351 6.82 5.73 6.98
C ALA A 351 6.14 7.05 7.37
N VAL A 352 6.90 7.98 7.96
CA VAL A 352 6.34 9.19 8.60
C VAL A 352 7.13 10.43 8.21
N MET A 353 6.91 10.88 6.99
CA MET A 353 7.39 12.18 6.52
C MET A 353 6.19 12.98 5.98
N GLN A 354 6.31 14.29 5.91
CA GLN A 354 5.37 15.10 5.13
C GLN A 354 5.89 15.26 3.71
N SER A 355 5.03 15.03 2.72
CA SER A 355 5.41 15.17 1.31
C SER A 355 4.38 15.95 0.51
N ARG A 356 4.79 16.36 -0.69
CA ARG A 356 3.91 16.94 -1.71
C ARG A 356 4.06 16.15 -3.00
N TYR A 357 2.92 15.88 -3.64
CA TYR A 357 2.91 15.27 -4.95
C TYR A 357 3.08 16.33 -6.05
N PHE A 358 3.93 16.03 -7.01
CA PHE A 358 4.18 16.86 -8.19
C PHE A 358 3.77 16.09 -9.43
N SER A 359 2.64 16.48 -10.02
CA SER A 359 2.22 15.98 -11.34
C SER A 359 3.04 16.65 -12.43
N MET A 360 3.53 15.86 -13.38
CA MET A 360 4.40 16.28 -14.48
C MET A 360 3.96 15.62 -15.77
N ASP A 361 4.31 16.25 -16.91
CA ASP A 361 4.00 15.75 -18.24
C ASP A 361 5.26 15.70 -19.10
N VAL A 362 5.30 14.73 -20.04
CA VAL A 362 6.29 14.68 -21.12
C VAL A 362 5.62 14.39 -22.45
N GLY A 363 6.16 14.94 -23.53
CA GLY A 363 5.69 14.80 -24.91
C GLY A 363 5.09 16.09 -25.45
N ASN A 364 5.01 16.20 -26.79
CA ASN A 364 4.46 17.36 -27.46
C ASN A 364 3.05 17.09 -28.01
N ASP A 365 2.90 16.08 -28.87
CA ASP A 365 1.60 15.74 -29.49
C ASP A 365 0.72 14.89 -28.58
N THR A 366 1.33 14.06 -27.74
CA THR A 366 0.66 13.24 -26.74
C THR A 366 1.34 13.45 -25.40
N LEU A 367 0.65 14.09 -24.46
CA LEU A 367 1.12 14.27 -23.11
C LEU A 367 1.02 12.95 -22.34
N ILE A 368 2.11 12.54 -21.74
CA ILE A 368 2.20 11.38 -20.87
C ILE A 368 2.39 11.89 -19.45
N GLN A 369 1.38 11.68 -18.61
CA GLN A 369 1.40 12.06 -17.21
C GLN A 369 2.22 11.08 -16.39
N PHE A 370 3.01 11.61 -15.48
CA PHE A 370 3.77 10.91 -14.45
C PHE A 370 3.94 11.84 -13.25
N GLY A 371 4.64 11.44 -12.21
CA GLY A 371 4.84 12.33 -11.08
C GLY A 371 5.93 11.88 -10.13
N ALA A 372 6.09 12.66 -9.07
CA ALA A 372 6.90 12.29 -7.93
C ALA A 372 6.28 12.84 -6.64
N SER A 373 6.26 12.03 -5.61
CA SER A 373 6.09 12.52 -4.25
C SER A 373 7.46 12.97 -3.75
N ILE A 374 7.53 14.12 -3.12
CA ILE A 374 8.79 14.68 -2.61
C ILE A 374 8.58 15.13 -1.18
N THR A 375 9.37 14.60 -0.28
CA THR A 375 9.37 14.98 1.13
C THR A 375 9.74 16.43 1.30
N ASN A 376 8.88 17.20 1.97
CA ASN A 376 9.08 18.62 2.25
C ASN A 376 9.31 18.94 3.74
N ALA A 377 9.05 17.98 4.64
CA ALA A 377 9.37 18.09 6.07
C ALA A 377 9.53 16.72 6.74
N ASP A 378 10.43 16.66 7.74
CA ASP A 378 10.43 15.61 8.77
C ASP A 378 9.39 15.94 9.84
N VAL A 379 8.76 14.92 10.39
CA VAL A 379 7.69 15.03 11.40
C VAL A 379 8.26 14.64 12.76
N ILE A 380 8.40 15.62 13.65
CA ILE A 380 8.97 15.42 14.97
C ILE A 380 7.85 15.42 16.01
N MET A 381 7.62 14.28 16.65
CA MET A 381 6.57 14.12 17.66
C MET A 381 6.85 14.92 18.94
N SER A 382 5.87 15.05 19.83
CA SER A 382 5.99 15.85 21.07
C SER A 382 7.10 15.40 22.03
N ASP A 383 7.60 14.17 21.89
CA ASP A 383 8.78 13.66 22.63
C ASP A 383 10.13 14.04 21.98
N GLY A 384 10.12 14.85 20.93
CA GLY A 384 11.30 15.31 20.20
C GLY A 384 11.88 14.27 19.23
N LYS A 385 11.16 13.21 18.90
CA LYS A 385 11.64 12.13 18.04
C LYS A 385 10.87 12.05 16.73
N SER A 386 11.60 11.78 15.65
CA SER A 386 11.02 11.26 14.41
C SER A 386 10.77 9.76 14.54
N ILE A 387 9.66 9.29 14.01
CA ILE A 387 9.36 7.84 13.92
C ILE A 387 9.56 7.31 12.49
N GLU A 388 10.14 8.11 11.61
CA GLU A 388 10.56 7.69 10.27
C GLU A 388 11.54 6.51 10.37
N LYS A 389 11.29 5.44 9.62
CA LYS A 389 12.02 4.15 9.61
C LYS A 389 12.01 3.36 10.92
N VAL A 390 11.42 3.90 11.97
CA VAL A 390 11.29 3.24 13.27
C VAL A 390 9.91 2.63 13.43
N GLY A 391 8.88 3.39 13.05
CA GLY A 391 7.49 3.04 13.25
C GLY A 391 7.05 3.19 14.71
N VAL A 392 5.80 2.86 14.94
CA VAL A 392 5.18 2.82 16.27
C VAL A 392 5.22 1.40 16.78
N THR A 393 5.92 1.18 17.90
CA THR A 393 5.82 -0.08 18.64
C THR A 393 4.54 -0.05 19.48
N PRO A 394 3.62 -1.02 19.33
CA PRO A 394 2.42 -1.10 20.13
C PRO A 394 2.72 -1.23 21.64
N ASP A 395 1.79 -0.78 22.48
CA ASP A 395 1.85 -1.05 23.92
C ASP A 395 1.69 -2.54 24.22
N GLU A 396 0.89 -3.24 23.41
CA GLU A 396 0.73 -4.69 23.45
C GLU A 396 0.95 -5.28 22.04
N ILE A 397 2.00 -6.08 21.89
CA ILE A 397 2.27 -6.80 20.62
C ILE A 397 1.38 -8.03 20.56
N VAL A 398 0.43 -8.04 19.62
CA VAL A 398 -0.47 -9.16 19.36
C VAL A 398 -0.52 -9.41 17.86
N ILE A 399 0.21 -10.41 17.41
CA ILE A 399 0.44 -10.71 15.99
C ILE A 399 -0.18 -12.06 15.65
N PRO A 400 -1.05 -12.18 14.62
CA PRO A 400 -1.54 -13.46 14.14
C PRO A 400 -0.40 -14.29 13.51
N ASN A 401 -0.44 -15.59 13.70
CA ASN A 401 0.45 -16.53 13.02
C ASN A 401 -0.22 -17.16 11.77
N GLY A 402 0.48 -18.04 11.05
CA GLY A 402 -0.04 -18.68 9.85
C GLY A 402 -1.33 -19.49 10.09
N ASP A 403 -1.42 -20.21 11.21
CA ASP A 403 -2.63 -20.96 11.61
C ASP A 403 -3.81 -20.02 11.94
N ASP A 404 -3.54 -18.80 12.47
CA ASP A 404 -4.57 -17.81 12.72
C ASP A 404 -5.10 -17.25 11.41
N LEU A 405 -4.22 -16.95 10.46
CA LEU A 405 -4.59 -16.44 9.14
C LEU A 405 -5.39 -17.47 8.34
N GLU A 406 -4.95 -18.73 8.30
CA GLU A 406 -5.68 -19.82 7.64
C GLU A 406 -7.07 -20.03 8.25
N ALA A 407 -7.18 -19.98 9.58
CA ALA A 407 -8.44 -20.17 10.30
C ALA A 407 -9.27 -18.87 10.44
N GLN A 408 -8.84 -17.77 9.82
CA GLN A 408 -9.50 -16.45 9.90
C GLN A 408 -9.74 -15.97 11.34
N ARG A 409 -8.77 -16.23 12.25
CA ARG A 409 -8.81 -15.74 13.62
C ARG A 409 -8.16 -14.36 13.72
N ASP A 410 -8.73 -13.49 14.55
CA ASP A 410 -8.20 -12.14 14.82
C ASP A 410 -7.87 -11.97 16.32
N PRO A 411 -6.68 -12.38 16.76
CA PRO A 411 -6.28 -12.26 18.15
C PRO A 411 -6.13 -10.80 18.61
N ALA A 412 -5.70 -9.89 17.72
CA ALA A 412 -5.52 -8.48 18.07
C ALA A 412 -6.85 -7.77 18.32
N LEU A 413 -7.86 -8.01 17.49
CA LEU A 413 -9.20 -7.45 17.70
C LEU A 413 -9.87 -8.06 18.93
N ALA A 414 -9.72 -9.37 19.17
CA ALA A 414 -10.22 -10.02 20.39
C ALA A 414 -9.61 -9.37 21.64
N ARG A 415 -8.29 -9.10 21.64
CA ARG A 415 -7.59 -8.45 22.76
C ARG A 415 -8.07 -6.99 22.93
N ALA A 416 -8.24 -6.24 21.86
CA ALA A 416 -8.75 -4.87 21.91
C ALA A 416 -10.16 -4.80 22.54
N LEU A 417 -11.05 -5.74 22.17
CA LEU A 417 -12.38 -5.85 22.76
C LEU A 417 -12.29 -6.20 24.25
N GLU A 418 -11.41 -7.12 24.65
CA GLU A 418 -11.21 -7.52 26.04
C GLU A 418 -10.75 -6.33 26.91
N VAL A 419 -9.82 -5.48 26.43
CA VAL A 419 -9.37 -4.26 27.10
C VAL A 419 -10.54 -3.30 27.36
N LEU A 420 -11.54 -3.28 26.48
CA LEU A 420 -12.76 -2.49 26.63
C LEU A 420 -13.88 -3.22 27.39
N GLY A 421 -13.60 -4.41 27.94
CA GLY A 421 -14.55 -5.18 28.75
C GLY A 421 -15.50 -6.09 27.97
N VAL A 422 -15.29 -6.26 26.67
CA VAL A 422 -16.07 -7.17 25.80
C VAL A 422 -15.30 -8.46 25.58
N LYS A 423 -15.78 -9.58 26.10
CA LYS A 423 -15.16 -10.90 25.86
C LYS A 423 -15.56 -11.46 24.51
N MET A 424 -14.59 -11.78 23.68
CA MET A 424 -14.79 -12.38 22.37
C MET A 424 -13.62 -13.32 22.04
N THR A 425 -13.89 -14.47 21.43
CA THR A 425 -12.80 -15.36 20.99
C THR A 425 -12.12 -14.80 19.72
N PRO A 426 -10.85 -15.12 19.44
CA PRO A 426 -10.19 -14.72 18.20
C PRO A 426 -10.93 -15.17 16.94
N LYS A 427 -11.63 -16.31 16.97
CA LYS A 427 -12.45 -16.80 15.89
C LYS A 427 -13.69 -15.93 15.64
N ASP A 428 -14.39 -15.56 16.72
CA ASP A 428 -15.57 -14.70 16.60
C ASP A 428 -15.18 -13.29 16.17
N ALA A 429 -14.05 -12.76 16.69
CA ALA A 429 -13.51 -11.48 16.28
C ALA A 429 -13.15 -11.44 14.78
N GLY A 430 -12.51 -12.52 14.27
CA GLY A 430 -12.21 -12.65 12.85
C GLY A 430 -13.48 -12.71 11.96
N SER A 431 -14.58 -13.26 12.47
CA SER A 431 -15.85 -13.33 11.73
C SER A 431 -16.58 -11.98 11.63
N LEU A 432 -16.19 -10.98 12.40
CA LEU A 432 -16.81 -9.64 12.35
C LEU A 432 -16.62 -8.95 11.00
N TYR A 433 -15.53 -9.24 10.32
CA TYR A 433 -15.24 -8.73 8.99
C TYR A 433 -15.11 -9.92 8.05
N PRO A 434 -16.10 -10.19 7.20
CA PRO A 434 -15.99 -11.25 6.19
C PRO A 434 -14.78 -10.96 5.30
N PRO A 435 -14.16 -12.01 4.71
CA PRO A 435 -13.08 -11.82 3.74
C PRO A 435 -13.51 -10.80 2.69
N GLU A 436 -12.61 -9.88 2.36
CA GLU A 436 -12.85 -8.92 1.28
C GLU A 436 -13.30 -9.69 0.04
N LYS A 437 -14.52 -9.40 -0.46
CA LYS A 437 -14.98 -9.94 -1.75
C LYS A 437 -13.88 -9.66 -2.78
N ASP A 438 -13.71 -10.57 -3.74
CA ASP A 438 -12.77 -10.39 -4.85
C ASP A 438 -13.21 -9.20 -5.73
N VAL A 439 -13.03 -8.01 -5.22
CA VAL A 439 -13.09 -6.79 -6.02
C VAL A 439 -11.80 -6.78 -6.82
N GLU A 440 -11.89 -6.79 -8.14
CA GLU A 440 -10.73 -6.52 -8.98
C GLU A 440 -10.23 -5.14 -8.61
N LYS A 441 -9.20 -5.08 -7.75
CA LYS A 441 -8.51 -3.82 -7.49
C LYS A 441 -7.87 -3.42 -8.81
N THR A 442 -8.45 -2.45 -9.47
CA THR A 442 -7.78 -1.68 -10.49
C THR A 442 -6.73 -0.85 -9.75
N THR A 443 -5.59 -1.46 -9.48
CA THR A 443 -4.49 -0.91 -8.65
C THR A 443 -4.11 0.50 -9.10
N ASN A 444 -4.31 0.81 -10.38
CA ASN A 444 -4.07 2.13 -10.97
C ASN A 444 -5.13 3.20 -10.61
N LEU A 445 -6.35 2.81 -10.22
CA LEU A 445 -7.39 3.77 -9.81
C LEU A 445 -7.20 4.20 -8.35
N ILE A 446 -6.76 3.27 -7.49
CA ILE A 446 -6.48 3.56 -6.07
C ILE A 446 -5.29 4.52 -5.93
N ILE A 447 -4.29 4.43 -6.81
CA ILE A 447 -3.18 5.39 -6.83
C ILE A 447 -3.67 6.78 -7.24
N ARG A 448 -4.61 6.90 -8.19
CA ARG A 448 -5.21 8.20 -8.57
C ARG A 448 -5.95 8.89 -7.42
N LEU A 449 -6.63 8.15 -6.56
CA LEU A 449 -7.36 8.71 -5.41
C LEU A 449 -6.45 9.06 -4.21
N ARG A 450 -5.19 8.60 -4.22
CA ARG A 450 -4.17 8.97 -3.21
C ARG A 450 -3.34 10.19 -3.60
N GLU A 451 -3.53 10.72 -4.80
CA GLU A 451 -2.77 11.84 -5.37
C GLU A 451 -3.47 13.21 -5.26
N PHE A 452 -4.67 13.26 -4.63
CA PHE A 452 -5.41 14.50 -4.41
C PHE A 452 -5.35 14.96 -2.96
#